data_b2aa5b77ce36447372463c6d8fbec0bc
#
_entry.id   b2aa5b77ce36447372463c6d8fbec0bc
#
_cell.length_a   1.000
_cell.length_b   1.000
_cell.length_c   1.000
_cell.angle_alpha   90.00
_cell.angle_beta   90.00
_cell.angle_gamma   90.00
#
_symmetry.space_group_name_H-M   'P 1'
#
loop_
_entity.id
_entity.type
_entity.pdbx_description
1 polymer ?
#
loop_
_entity_poly.entity_id
_entity_poly.type
_entity_poly.pdbx_seq_one_letter_code
_entity_poly.pdbx_strand_id
1 'polypeptide(L)'
;IAALRAAITKMDEDEVPTDQRYLYITPTLHGLVQDMDTTKSREVFERFVKIVDVPQTRFYTAINQKSGKIITTGESPNTTTTDETAGGYDKATSAKDINFMIVHKPAVIQFQKHVAPKIISPEQNQTADAWMYGYRNVGIADAYDNKVAGIYLHHKA
;
A
#
# COMPACT_ATOMS: atom_id res chain seq x y z
N ILE A 1 -2.79 -11.88 -19.03
CA ILE A 1 -3.21 -13.20 -18.52
C ILE A 1 -2.01 -14.09 -18.27
N ALA A 2 -1.07 -14.24 -19.21
CA ALA A 2 0.09 -15.14 -19.05
C ALA A 2 0.89 -14.86 -17.77
N ALA A 3 1.17 -13.59 -17.45
CA ALA A 3 1.89 -13.20 -16.24
C ALA A 3 1.10 -13.53 -14.95
N LEU A 4 -0.23 -13.32 -14.95
CA LEU A 4 -1.08 -13.70 -13.82
C LEU A 4 -1.08 -15.23 -13.61
N ARG A 5 -1.18 -16.00 -14.70
CA ARG A 5 -1.11 -17.47 -14.64
C ARG A 5 0.24 -17.94 -14.08
N ALA A 6 1.35 -17.38 -14.59
CA ALA A 6 2.69 -17.69 -14.10
C ALA A 6 2.84 -17.37 -12.60
N ALA A 7 2.28 -16.25 -12.15
CA ALA A 7 2.27 -15.88 -10.75
C ALA A 7 1.50 -16.89 -9.88
N ILE A 8 0.31 -17.30 -10.32
CA ILE A 8 -0.50 -18.31 -9.63
C ILE A 8 0.26 -19.64 -9.57
N THR A 9 0.82 -20.10 -10.71
CA THR A 9 1.60 -21.35 -10.74
C THR A 9 2.79 -21.29 -9.78
N LYS A 10 3.51 -20.17 -9.76
CA LYS A 10 4.63 -20.00 -8.83
C LYS A 10 4.19 -20.11 -7.36
N MET A 11 3.07 -19.48 -6.99
CA MET A 11 2.53 -19.57 -5.63
C MET A 11 2.03 -20.98 -5.29
N ASP A 12 1.51 -21.71 -6.29
CA ASP A 12 1.06 -23.11 -6.11
C ASP A 12 2.28 -24.04 -5.93
N GLU A 13 3.38 -23.83 -6.68
CA GLU A 13 4.65 -24.55 -6.50
C GLU A 13 5.32 -24.24 -5.15
N ASP A 14 5.15 -23.03 -4.63
CA ASP A 14 5.64 -22.62 -3.30
C ASP A 14 4.69 -23.08 -2.17
N GLU A 15 3.73 -23.98 -2.46
CA GLU A 15 2.76 -24.55 -1.51
C GLU A 15 1.91 -23.52 -0.75
N VAL A 16 1.70 -22.34 -1.34
CA VAL A 16 0.82 -21.34 -0.74
C VAL A 16 -0.64 -21.79 -0.90
N PRO A 17 -1.46 -21.81 0.17
CA PRO A 17 -2.87 -22.17 0.07
C PRO A 17 -3.63 -21.34 -0.95
N THR A 18 -4.57 -21.94 -1.66
CA THR A 18 -5.36 -21.26 -2.71
C THR A 18 -6.48 -20.39 -2.14
N ASP A 19 -6.93 -20.70 -0.93
CA ASP A 19 -7.90 -19.90 -0.20
C ASP A 19 -7.26 -18.58 0.27
N GLN A 20 -8.06 -17.55 0.44
CA GLN A 20 -7.66 -16.24 0.95
C GLN A 20 -6.57 -15.52 0.11
N ARG A 21 -6.48 -15.79 -1.19
CA ARG A 21 -5.66 -15.02 -2.12
C ARG A 21 -6.44 -13.80 -2.63
N TYR A 22 -5.84 -12.64 -2.51
CA TYR A 22 -6.38 -11.35 -2.96
C TYR A 22 -5.54 -10.83 -4.12
N LEU A 23 -6.18 -10.40 -5.20
CA LEU A 23 -5.52 -9.76 -6.33
C LEU A 23 -5.68 -8.24 -6.23
N TYR A 24 -4.58 -7.53 -6.17
CA TYR A 24 -4.51 -6.08 -6.36
C TYR A 24 -4.00 -5.80 -7.76
N ILE A 25 -4.75 -5.08 -8.57
CA ILE A 25 -4.44 -4.84 -9.99
C ILE A 25 -4.75 -3.40 -10.35
N THR A 26 -4.06 -2.86 -11.35
CA THR A 26 -4.41 -1.53 -11.86
C THR A 26 -5.70 -1.57 -12.67
N PRO A 27 -6.58 -0.54 -12.58
CA PRO A 27 -7.87 -0.51 -13.30
C PRO A 27 -7.71 -0.72 -14.81
N THR A 28 -6.65 -0.15 -15.40
CA THR A 28 -6.37 -0.31 -16.84
C THR A 28 -6.12 -1.77 -17.22
N LEU A 29 -5.31 -2.48 -16.43
CA LEU A 29 -5.03 -3.90 -16.71
C LEU A 29 -6.23 -4.78 -16.39
N HIS A 30 -6.99 -4.46 -15.36
CA HIS A 30 -8.22 -5.16 -15.02
C HIS A 30 -9.23 -5.08 -16.17
N GLY A 31 -9.47 -3.86 -16.70
CA GLY A 31 -10.33 -3.66 -17.88
C GLY A 31 -9.84 -4.45 -19.11
N LEU A 32 -8.54 -4.39 -19.42
CA LEU A 32 -7.98 -5.16 -20.55
C LEU A 32 -8.19 -6.67 -20.41
N VAL A 33 -8.12 -7.23 -19.21
CA VAL A 33 -8.37 -8.66 -18.99
C VAL A 33 -9.86 -8.98 -19.07
N GLN A 34 -10.72 -8.07 -18.62
CA GLN A 34 -12.19 -8.20 -18.77
C GLN A 34 -12.62 -8.15 -20.24
N ASP A 35 -12.06 -7.22 -21.02
CA ASP A 35 -12.37 -7.05 -22.44
C ASP A 35 -11.99 -8.29 -23.29
N MET A 36 -11.05 -9.10 -22.82
CA MET A 36 -10.71 -10.34 -23.48
C MET A 36 -11.85 -11.37 -23.45
N ASP A 37 -12.74 -11.31 -22.46
CA ASP A 37 -13.93 -12.16 -22.23
C ASP A 37 -13.75 -13.63 -22.71
N THR A 38 -12.62 -14.22 -22.39
CA THR A 38 -12.30 -15.60 -22.72
C THR A 38 -12.51 -16.50 -21.50
N THR A 39 -12.80 -17.78 -21.72
CA THR A 39 -12.84 -18.80 -20.65
C THR A 39 -11.56 -18.74 -19.79
N LYS A 40 -10.41 -18.53 -20.42
CA LYS A 40 -9.11 -18.43 -19.73
C LYS A 40 -8.99 -17.21 -18.82
N SER A 41 -9.59 -16.08 -19.16
CA SER A 41 -9.57 -14.89 -18.32
C SER A 41 -10.46 -15.06 -17.08
N ARG A 42 -11.62 -15.69 -17.24
CA ARG A 42 -12.54 -16.01 -16.14
C ARG A 42 -11.92 -17.01 -15.18
N GLU A 43 -11.37 -18.12 -15.64
CA GLU A 43 -10.69 -19.14 -14.83
C GLU A 43 -9.55 -18.54 -13.96
N VAL A 44 -8.80 -17.59 -14.51
CA VAL A 44 -7.72 -16.93 -13.76
C VAL A 44 -8.28 -16.06 -12.63
N PHE A 45 -9.37 -15.32 -12.87
CA PHE A 45 -9.98 -14.46 -11.87
C PHE A 45 -10.72 -15.24 -10.77
N GLU A 46 -11.32 -16.40 -11.10
CA GLU A 46 -11.98 -17.27 -10.13
C GLU A 46 -11.03 -17.85 -9.06
N ARG A 47 -9.72 -17.80 -9.31
CA ARG A 47 -8.70 -18.22 -8.33
C ARG A 47 -8.52 -17.24 -7.16
N PHE A 48 -9.13 -16.06 -7.22
CA PHE A 48 -9.00 -15.03 -6.20
C PHE A 48 -10.30 -14.83 -5.44
N VAL A 49 -10.21 -14.70 -4.13
CA VAL A 49 -11.37 -14.40 -3.26
C VAL A 49 -11.93 -13.01 -3.55
N LYS A 50 -11.04 -12.07 -3.85
CA LYS A 50 -11.40 -10.69 -4.18
C LYS A 50 -10.36 -10.06 -5.08
N ILE A 51 -10.84 -9.26 -6.02
CA ILE A 51 -10.03 -8.39 -6.87
C ILE A 51 -10.23 -6.96 -6.38
N VAL A 52 -9.14 -6.24 -6.22
CA VAL A 52 -9.13 -4.85 -5.73
C VAL A 52 -8.39 -3.99 -6.75
N ASP A 53 -9.08 -2.99 -7.27
CA ASP A 53 -8.49 -2.02 -8.19
C ASP A 53 -7.70 -0.98 -7.41
N VAL A 54 -6.42 -0.83 -7.76
CA VAL A 54 -5.52 0.13 -7.15
C VAL A 54 -5.05 1.13 -8.21
N PRO A 55 -5.36 2.43 -8.09
CA PRO A 55 -4.87 3.44 -9.02
C PRO A 55 -3.34 3.43 -9.11
N GLN A 56 -2.79 3.58 -10.33
CA GLN A 56 -1.35 3.56 -10.55
C GLN A 56 -0.60 4.59 -9.69
N THR A 57 -1.23 5.73 -9.40
CA THR A 57 -0.66 6.78 -8.55
C THR A 57 -0.41 6.38 -7.09
N ARG A 58 -0.88 5.21 -6.69
CA ARG A 58 -0.71 4.63 -5.35
C ARG A 58 -0.07 3.24 -5.38
N PHE A 59 0.48 2.84 -6.54
CA PHE A 59 0.91 1.46 -6.75
C PHE A 59 2.36 1.42 -7.26
N TYR A 60 3.30 1.66 -6.35
CA TYR A 60 4.73 1.73 -6.59
C TYR A 60 5.50 0.76 -5.70
N THR A 61 6.66 0.32 -6.15
CA THR A 61 7.54 -0.57 -5.38
C THR A 61 8.21 0.13 -4.19
N ALA A 62 8.34 1.45 -4.24
CA ALA A 62 8.86 2.25 -3.13
C ALA A 62 8.25 3.65 -3.15
N ILE A 63 8.07 4.23 -1.98
CA ILE A 63 7.53 5.57 -1.79
C ILE A 63 8.41 6.36 -0.81
N ASN A 64 8.50 7.68 -1.03
CA ASN A 64 9.05 8.63 -0.06
C ASN A 64 7.88 9.28 0.70
N GLN A 65 7.84 9.11 2.00
CA GLN A 65 6.84 9.78 2.83
C GLN A 65 7.27 11.21 3.13
N LYS A 66 6.32 12.13 3.05
CA LYS A 66 6.51 13.54 3.43
C LYS A 66 6.12 13.74 4.88
N SER A 67 6.92 14.50 5.60
CA SER A 67 6.76 14.69 7.04
C SER A 67 5.57 15.59 7.43
N GLY A 68 4.99 16.33 6.49
CA GLY A 68 3.99 17.37 6.75
C GLY A 68 4.56 18.63 7.39
N LYS A 69 5.88 18.83 7.33
CA LYS A 69 6.59 19.95 7.96
C LYS A 69 7.63 20.54 7.00
N ILE A 70 8.11 21.72 7.33
CA ILE A 70 9.33 22.27 6.74
C ILE A 70 10.52 21.59 7.43
N ILE A 71 11.37 20.93 6.63
CA ILE A 71 12.58 20.27 7.10
C ILE A 71 13.76 21.16 6.75
N THR A 72 14.56 21.52 7.75
CA THR A 72 15.84 22.22 7.54
C THR A 72 16.95 21.27 7.95
N THR A 73 17.85 20.94 7.01
CA THR A 73 19.02 20.08 7.22
C THR A 73 20.29 20.85 6.92
N GLY A 74 21.38 20.52 7.60
CA GLY A 74 22.67 21.20 7.48
C GLY A 74 22.87 22.28 8.55
N GLU A 75 24.12 22.74 8.67
CA GLU A 75 24.52 23.82 9.57
C GLU A 75 24.72 25.11 8.79
N SER A 76 24.41 26.26 9.43
CA SER A 76 24.61 27.57 8.81
C SER A 76 26.12 27.76 8.45
N PRO A 77 26.47 28.26 7.24
CA PRO A 77 25.60 28.83 6.22
C PRO A 77 25.02 27.83 5.18
N ASN A 78 25.33 26.54 5.28
CA ASN A 78 24.96 25.51 4.30
C ASN A 78 23.67 24.77 4.69
N THR A 79 22.59 25.47 4.93
CA THR A 79 21.30 24.87 5.23
C THR A 79 20.49 24.61 3.96
N THR A 80 19.90 23.41 3.87
CA THR A 80 18.91 23.06 2.84
C THR A 80 17.54 22.98 3.48
N THR A 81 16.59 23.73 2.96
CA THR A 81 15.21 23.75 3.45
C THR A 81 14.33 23.04 2.42
N THR A 82 13.61 22.00 2.86
CA THR A 82 12.62 21.28 2.06
C THR A 82 11.24 21.51 2.63
N ASP A 83 10.34 22.04 1.81
CA ASP A 83 8.94 22.23 2.22
C ASP A 83 8.14 20.96 1.91
N GLU A 84 7.75 20.25 2.97
CA GLU A 84 6.91 19.06 2.91
C GLU A 84 5.53 19.28 3.56
N THR A 85 5.13 20.53 3.75
CA THR A 85 3.89 20.89 4.47
C THR A 85 2.62 20.28 3.85
N ALA A 86 2.63 20.00 2.54
CA ALA A 86 1.54 19.27 1.88
C ALA A 86 1.34 17.84 2.40
N GLY A 87 2.37 17.26 3.05
CA GLY A 87 2.32 15.87 3.52
C GLY A 87 2.14 14.84 2.40
N GLY A 88 1.69 13.62 2.79
CA GLY A 88 1.44 12.55 1.82
C GLY A 88 2.68 11.75 1.46
N TYR A 89 2.77 11.32 0.21
CA TYR A 89 3.92 10.56 -0.31
C TYR A 89 4.14 10.85 -1.79
N ASP A 90 5.38 10.66 -2.24
CA ASP A 90 5.77 10.68 -3.65
C ASP A 90 6.39 9.33 -4.04
N LYS A 91 6.37 9.06 -5.34
CA LYS A 91 7.10 7.92 -5.90
C LYS A 91 8.60 8.12 -5.68
N ALA A 92 9.28 7.15 -5.09
CA ALA A 92 10.74 7.20 -4.95
C ALA A 92 11.43 7.13 -6.34
N THR A 93 12.61 7.74 -6.47
CA THR A 93 13.32 7.85 -7.75
C THR A 93 13.63 6.50 -8.39
N SER A 94 13.94 5.48 -7.57
CA SER A 94 14.21 4.12 -8.03
C SER A 94 12.96 3.23 -8.10
N ALA A 95 11.78 3.76 -7.75
CA ALA A 95 10.57 2.98 -7.70
C ALA A 95 10.04 2.65 -9.09
N LYS A 96 9.54 1.42 -9.23
CA LYS A 96 8.87 0.94 -10.43
C LYS A 96 7.37 0.92 -10.23
N ASP A 97 6.64 1.03 -11.33
CA ASP A 97 5.19 0.90 -11.34
C ASP A 97 4.80 -0.57 -11.17
N ILE A 98 3.94 -0.86 -10.20
CA ILE A 98 3.39 -2.19 -10.01
C ILE A 98 2.22 -2.38 -10.98
N ASN A 99 2.20 -3.51 -11.68
CA ASN A 99 1.10 -3.92 -12.56
C ASN A 99 0.01 -4.64 -11.76
N PHE A 100 0.41 -5.64 -10.98
CA PHE A 100 -0.46 -6.37 -10.07
C PHE A 100 0.35 -6.96 -8.91
N MET A 101 -0.35 -7.27 -7.83
CA MET A 101 0.19 -7.96 -6.66
C MET A 101 -0.83 -8.97 -6.17
N ILE A 102 -0.37 -10.18 -5.85
CA ILE A 102 -1.18 -11.22 -5.22
C ILE A 102 -0.73 -11.35 -3.77
N VAL A 103 -1.68 -11.30 -2.86
CA VAL A 103 -1.41 -11.41 -1.42
C VAL A 103 -2.28 -12.51 -0.83
N HIS A 104 -1.65 -13.50 -0.22
CA HIS A 104 -2.31 -14.46 0.66
C HIS A 104 -2.49 -13.79 2.03
N LYS A 105 -3.73 -13.60 2.46
CA LYS A 105 -4.05 -12.83 3.68
C LYS A 105 -3.23 -13.18 4.91
N PRO A 106 -2.95 -14.47 5.24
CA PRO A 106 -2.12 -14.84 6.38
C PRO A 106 -0.64 -14.48 6.26
N ALA A 107 -0.16 -14.01 5.10
CA ALA A 107 1.22 -13.58 4.91
C ALA A 107 1.49 -12.15 5.41
N VAL A 108 0.44 -11.35 5.59
CA VAL A 108 0.54 -9.96 6.05
C VAL A 108 -0.09 -9.81 7.41
N ILE A 109 0.47 -8.92 8.22
CA ILE A 109 -0.05 -8.56 9.53
C ILE A 109 -0.29 -7.06 9.61
N GLN A 110 -1.40 -6.67 10.19
CA GLN A 110 -1.66 -5.30 10.61
C GLN A 110 -2.06 -5.32 12.08
N PHE A 111 -1.33 -4.61 12.89
CA PHE A 111 -1.58 -4.51 14.32
C PHE A 111 -1.64 -3.05 14.75
N GLN A 112 -2.71 -2.66 15.43
CA GLN A 112 -2.85 -1.35 16.06
C GLN A 112 -2.50 -1.48 17.53
N LYS A 113 -1.41 -0.84 17.95
CA LYS A 113 -0.94 -0.86 19.32
C LYS A 113 -1.70 0.14 20.20
N HIS A 114 -1.99 1.32 19.65
CA HIS A 114 -2.54 2.41 20.44
C HIS A 114 -3.41 3.30 19.55
N VAL A 115 -4.62 3.56 20.01
CA VAL A 115 -5.53 4.53 19.42
C VAL A 115 -5.99 5.46 20.56
N ALA A 116 -5.63 6.73 20.49
CA ALA A 116 -5.99 7.71 21.52
C ALA A 116 -6.65 8.95 20.87
N PRO A 117 -7.98 9.00 20.82
CA PRO A 117 -8.68 10.23 20.55
C PRO A 117 -8.60 11.13 21.79
N LYS A 118 -8.40 12.43 21.59
CA LYS A 118 -8.42 13.45 22.65
C LYS A 118 -9.29 14.61 22.21
N ILE A 119 -10.21 15.01 23.08
CA ILE A 119 -11.05 16.17 22.86
C ILE A 119 -10.74 17.14 24.00
N ILE A 120 -10.43 18.39 23.65
CA ILE A 120 -10.16 19.47 24.58
C ILE A 120 -11.23 20.52 24.36
N SER A 121 -11.95 20.88 25.45
CA SER A 121 -12.96 21.93 25.39
C SER A 121 -12.30 23.33 25.33
N PRO A 122 -13.03 24.38 24.89
CA PRO A 122 -12.53 25.74 24.87
C PRO A 122 -11.98 26.19 26.23
N GLU A 123 -12.64 25.82 27.33
CA GLU A 123 -12.23 26.13 28.70
C GLU A 123 -10.86 25.52 29.10
N GLN A 124 -10.49 24.38 28.49
CA GLN A 124 -9.22 23.69 28.74
C GLN A 124 -8.15 24.04 27.71
N ASN A 125 -8.54 24.68 26.63
CA ASN A 125 -7.64 25.03 25.53
C ASN A 125 -7.00 26.42 25.82
N GLN A 126 -5.79 26.41 26.35
CA GLN A 126 -5.07 27.65 26.70
C GLN A 126 -4.57 28.45 25.47
N THR A 127 -4.62 27.88 24.26
CA THR A 127 -4.08 28.52 23.06
C THR A 127 -5.13 29.22 22.22
N ALA A 128 -6.40 28.83 22.34
CA ALA A 128 -7.51 29.40 21.58
C ALA A 128 -8.85 29.08 22.23
N ASP A 129 -9.82 30.00 22.15
CA ASP A 129 -11.20 29.75 22.58
C ASP A 129 -11.94 28.90 21.52
N ALA A 130 -11.48 27.64 21.39
CA ALA A 130 -12.01 26.70 20.40
C ALA A 130 -11.83 25.26 20.83
N TRP A 131 -12.69 24.38 20.32
CA TRP A 131 -12.56 22.95 20.49
C TRP A 131 -11.33 22.43 19.74
N MET A 132 -10.49 21.61 20.41
CA MET A 132 -9.36 20.94 19.79
C MET A 132 -9.58 19.43 19.77
N TYR A 133 -9.46 18.82 18.59
CA TYR A 133 -9.57 17.38 18.38
C TYR A 133 -8.20 16.82 18.04
N GLY A 134 -7.65 15.98 18.91
CA GLY A 134 -6.41 15.25 18.69
C GLY A 134 -6.69 13.78 18.42
N TYR A 135 -6.01 13.21 17.46
CA TYR A 135 -6.06 11.77 17.18
C TYR A 135 -4.64 11.22 17.05
N ARG A 136 -4.35 10.19 17.82
CA ARG A 136 -3.07 9.48 17.75
C ARG A 136 -3.36 8.01 17.46
N ASN A 137 -2.76 7.50 16.39
CA ASN A 137 -2.79 6.10 16.06
C ASN A 137 -1.34 5.60 15.88
N VAL A 138 -1.01 4.50 16.55
CA VAL A 138 0.27 3.81 16.44
C VAL A 138 -0.01 2.38 16.03
N GLY A 139 0.44 1.99 14.85
CA GLY A 139 0.25 0.66 14.31
C GLY A 139 1.47 0.18 13.54
N ILE A 140 1.50 -1.11 13.28
CA ILE A 140 2.50 -1.79 12.46
C ILE A 140 1.75 -2.53 11.36
N ALA A 141 2.23 -2.41 10.13
CA ALA A 141 1.81 -3.23 9.00
C ALA A 141 3.07 -3.84 8.40
N ASP A 142 3.14 -5.16 8.36
CA ASP A 142 4.34 -5.88 7.95
C ASP A 142 3.98 -7.24 7.32
N ALA A 143 4.96 -7.91 6.74
CA ALA A 143 4.83 -9.27 6.23
C ALA A 143 5.63 -10.23 7.11
N TYR A 144 5.11 -11.44 7.27
CA TYR A 144 5.86 -12.50 7.99
C TYR A 144 7.00 -13.02 7.12
N ASP A 145 8.23 -13.01 7.61
CA ASP A 145 9.43 -13.48 6.91
C ASP A 145 9.29 -14.93 6.41
N ASN A 146 8.69 -15.79 7.21
CA ASN A 146 8.46 -17.19 6.86
C ASN A 146 7.27 -17.43 5.91
N LYS A 147 6.53 -16.38 5.54
CA LYS A 147 5.37 -16.43 4.64
C LYS A 147 5.50 -15.51 3.43
N VAL A 148 6.71 -15.04 3.13
CA VAL A 148 6.98 -14.14 2.00
C VAL A 148 6.54 -14.77 0.67
N ALA A 149 6.61 -16.08 0.51
CA ALA A 149 6.09 -16.79 -0.65
C ALA A 149 4.58 -16.53 -0.92
N GLY A 150 3.82 -16.12 0.12
CA GLY A 150 2.43 -15.70 0.02
C GLY A 150 2.22 -14.32 -0.61
N ILE A 151 3.28 -13.62 -0.99
CA ILE A 151 3.22 -12.30 -1.62
C ILE A 151 3.93 -12.35 -2.96
N TYR A 152 3.19 -12.16 -4.04
CA TYR A 152 3.74 -12.09 -5.39
C TYR A 152 3.53 -10.69 -5.97
N LEU A 153 4.60 -10.07 -6.46
CA LEU A 153 4.56 -8.72 -7.01
C LEU A 153 5.11 -8.73 -8.45
N HIS A 154 4.36 -8.12 -9.37
CA HIS A 154 4.76 -7.92 -10.76
C HIS A 154 4.80 -6.43 -11.05
N HIS A 155 5.95 -5.93 -11.48
CA HIS A 155 6.15 -4.52 -11.83
C HIS A 155 6.58 -4.35 -13.28
N LYS A 156 6.52 -3.13 -13.79
CA LYS A 156 7.12 -2.77 -15.08
C LYS A 156 8.64 -2.93 -15.00
N ALA A 157 9.23 -3.38 -16.07
CA ALA A 157 10.67 -3.49 -16.22
C ALA A 157 11.37 -2.13 -16.13
#